data_b969595c111ffff919c816243f5a59f9
#
_entry.id   b969595c111ffff919c816243f5a59f9
#
_cell.length_a   1.000
_cell.length_b   1.000
_cell.length_c   1.000
_cell.angle_alpha   90.00
_cell.angle_beta   90.00
_cell.angle_gamma   90.00
#
_symmetry.space_group_name_H-M   'P 1'
#
loop_
_entity.id
_entity.type
_entity.pdbx_description
1 polymer ?
#
loop_
_entity_poly.entity_id
_entity_poly.type
_entity_poly.pdbx_seq_one_letter_code
_entity_poly.pdbx_strand_id
1 'polypeptide(L)'
;MALRAIVVGLAITPTSATAPSSELPGGLALLSHWRSVVEEVGACALPGVSVKYDTFIPCMWKAVARGFVPHEDAVFVGDGLRNGFTAGVDVTQLTGHRWFTNYKSALEGRDAVMRAIMKRVESGKTLRLGTMTHTLAEGIKRLFGASAIFPMGAVKKAVGEAGELRPTDDHSRTGLNAATSLEGLRHSLNAYSEISWFLQLDHFMRVSDVEGAFTLLPLHPDVWPFFLFRFFADTAVDATLELFCHVCGDFGAAGMPGTFHRFFTSVIVGMARSENTLTLPMAVYVDDCALMGQCREQVDAEMLAFHLFCATVCGVFFKVIKDRVANQRQLALGFWWDSRTLTRELEERKLLSYVDLLSEYAARDTLTLREMQSVAGRMQRCIMTFPPGAAFLLVPVFALMAKLKLPHHRRRTNKEVRDNFKYTAGLLTAALGRGYYSFANFARAPPVWTDASKSGGYAGGGFVSADQQRTRGMRKKPYYNANHWPPVCQTPNPTDAN
;
A
#
# COMPACT_ATOMS: atom_id res chain seq x y z
N MET A 1 0.90 27.19 -7.27
CA MET A 1 0.76 27.50 -8.71
C MET A 1 2.08 27.91 -9.37
N ALA A 2 3.01 28.60 -8.69
CA ALA A 2 4.26 29.06 -9.31
C ALA A 2 5.29 27.97 -9.66
N LEU A 3 5.30 26.83 -8.95
CA LEU A 3 6.27 25.73 -9.18
C LEU A 3 6.00 24.88 -10.43
N ARG A 4 4.78 24.85 -10.96
CA ARG A 4 4.47 24.15 -12.23
C ARG A 4 5.00 24.89 -13.47
N ALA A 5 5.16 26.19 -13.41
CA ALA A 5 5.57 27.00 -14.57
C ALA A 5 7.06 26.88 -14.92
N ILE A 6 7.90 26.45 -13.96
CA ILE A 6 9.37 26.40 -14.18
C ILE A 6 9.83 25.07 -14.80
N VAL A 7 9.04 23.99 -14.68
CA VAL A 7 9.45 22.63 -15.12
C VAL A 7 8.96 22.29 -16.56
N VAL A 8 8.03 23.05 -17.14
CA VAL A 8 7.42 22.74 -18.45
C VAL A 8 8.28 23.19 -19.65
N GLY A 9 9.41 23.85 -19.43
CA GLY A 9 10.19 24.53 -20.48
C GLY A 9 11.21 23.69 -21.27
N LEU A 10 11.36 22.38 -21.00
CA LEU A 10 12.28 21.51 -21.77
C LEU A 10 11.55 20.28 -22.30
N ALA A 11 10.67 20.51 -23.24
CA ALA A 11 10.22 19.45 -24.12
C ALA A 11 11.36 19.09 -25.09
N ILE A 12 12.06 17.99 -24.83
CA ILE A 12 12.92 17.37 -25.84
C ILE A 12 11.99 16.83 -26.91
N THR A 13 11.94 17.49 -28.04
CA THR A 13 11.31 16.97 -29.26
C THR A 13 12.01 15.66 -29.64
N PRO A 14 11.29 14.54 -29.81
CA PRO A 14 11.93 13.30 -30.23
C PRO A 14 12.52 13.51 -31.63
N THR A 15 13.84 13.44 -31.74
CA THR A 15 14.54 13.29 -33.01
C THR A 15 13.98 12.05 -33.71
N SER A 16 13.68 12.21 -34.99
CA SER A 16 13.07 11.23 -35.88
C SER A 16 13.71 9.85 -35.75
N ALA A 17 13.01 8.93 -35.08
CA ALA A 17 13.38 7.51 -35.07
C ALA A 17 13.12 6.91 -36.46
N THR A 18 14.09 6.18 -36.98
CA THR A 18 14.01 5.39 -38.21
C THR A 18 12.80 4.45 -38.18
N ALA A 19 12.07 4.38 -39.31
CA ALA A 19 10.86 3.58 -39.45
C ALA A 19 11.10 2.07 -39.14
N PRO A 20 10.16 1.41 -38.47
CA PRO A 20 10.29 -0.01 -38.11
C PRO A 20 10.18 -0.91 -39.34
N SER A 21 10.82 -2.08 -39.28
CA SER A 21 10.81 -3.10 -40.33
C SER A 21 9.38 -3.53 -40.72
N SER A 22 9.10 -3.65 -41.99
CA SER A 22 7.78 -3.76 -42.64
C SER A 22 7.03 -5.10 -42.40
N GLU A 23 7.49 -6.00 -41.52
CA GLU A 23 6.90 -7.32 -41.36
C GLU A 23 6.02 -7.54 -40.13
N LEU A 24 6.06 -6.62 -39.17
CA LEU A 24 5.26 -6.75 -37.93
C LEU A 24 4.03 -5.82 -37.95
N PRO A 25 2.89 -6.27 -37.38
CA PRO A 25 1.76 -5.34 -37.14
C PRO A 25 2.25 -4.12 -36.35
N GLY A 26 1.80 -2.92 -36.74
CA GLY A 26 2.34 -1.64 -36.24
C GLY A 26 2.52 -1.52 -34.71
N GLY A 27 1.62 -2.11 -33.92
CA GLY A 27 1.76 -2.13 -32.45
C GLY A 27 2.89 -3.01 -31.95
N LEU A 28 3.19 -4.14 -32.62
CA LEU A 28 4.31 -5.01 -32.25
C LEU A 28 5.64 -4.42 -32.70
N ALA A 29 5.65 -3.70 -33.82
CA ALA A 29 6.82 -2.94 -34.25
C ALA A 29 7.16 -1.82 -33.23
N LEU A 30 6.14 -1.14 -32.67
CA LEU A 30 6.32 -0.18 -31.59
C LEU A 30 6.92 -0.83 -30.32
N LEU A 31 6.43 -2.00 -29.94
CA LEU A 31 6.94 -2.72 -28.76
C LEU A 31 8.39 -3.15 -28.96
N SER A 32 8.73 -3.65 -30.16
CA SER A 32 10.10 -4.04 -30.54
C SER A 32 11.03 -2.82 -30.55
N HIS A 33 10.57 -1.69 -31.09
CA HIS A 33 11.33 -0.44 -31.09
C HIS A 33 11.69 0.00 -29.64
N TRP A 34 10.72 0.05 -28.75
CA TRP A 34 10.99 0.43 -27.36
C TRP A 34 11.87 -0.59 -26.62
N ARG A 35 11.78 -1.86 -26.96
CA ARG A 35 12.72 -2.87 -26.46
C ARG A 35 14.17 -2.55 -26.86
N SER A 36 14.42 -2.24 -28.14
CA SER A 36 15.74 -1.81 -28.60
C SER A 36 16.21 -0.53 -27.91
N VAL A 37 15.33 0.44 -27.70
CA VAL A 37 15.67 1.67 -26.95
C VAL A 37 16.11 1.35 -25.51
N VAL A 38 15.42 0.43 -24.82
CA VAL A 38 15.84 0.01 -23.47
C VAL A 38 17.20 -0.68 -23.50
N GLU A 39 17.44 -1.55 -24.48
CA GLU A 39 18.71 -2.28 -24.62
C GLU A 39 19.88 -1.33 -24.94
N GLU A 40 19.69 -0.32 -25.80
CA GLU A 40 20.74 0.59 -26.26
C GLU A 40 20.96 1.78 -25.32
N VAL A 41 19.89 2.42 -24.87
CA VAL A 41 19.93 3.67 -24.11
C VAL A 41 19.65 3.48 -22.63
N GLY A 42 18.72 2.56 -22.31
CA GLY A 42 18.28 2.28 -20.96
C GLY A 42 16.78 2.53 -20.75
N ALA A 43 16.23 1.92 -19.70
CA ALA A 43 14.78 1.96 -19.43
C ALA A 43 14.27 3.35 -19.00
N CYS A 44 15.14 4.21 -18.49
CA CYS A 44 14.80 5.61 -18.22
C CYS A 44 14.54 6.45 -19.49
N ALA A 45 14.86 5.94 -20.68
CA ALA A 45 14.53 6.57 -21.94
C ALA A 45 13.06 6.33 -22.39
N LEU A 46 12.34 5.44 -21.71
CA LEU A 46 10.91 5.22 -21.97
C LEU A 46 10.11 6.52 -21.70
N PRO A 47 9.15 6.88 -22.55
CA PRO A 47 8.46 8.18 -22.47
C PRO A 47 7.67 8.38 -21.16
N GLY A 48 7.27 7.29 -20.50
CA GLY A 48 6.54 7.34 -19.24
C GLY A 48 7.39 7.47 -17.99
N VAL A 49 8.72 7.43 -18.12
CA VAL A 49 9.66 7.45 -16.98
C VAL A 49 10.14 8.88 -16.75
N SER A 50 9.79 9.44 -15.60
CA SER A 50 10.20 10.79 -15.18
C SER A 50 11.52 10.81 -14.42
N VAL A 51 12.07 9.65 -14.07
CA VAL A 51 13.29 9.55 -13.25
C VAL A 51 14.48 10.12 -14.02
N LYS A 52 15.20 11.04 -13.37
CA LYS A 52 16.35 11.74 -13.93
C LYS A 52 17.63 10.94 -13.71
N TYR A 53 17.90 9.97 -14.56
CA TYR A 53 19.01 9.02 -14.42
C TYR A 53 20.36 9.70 -14.16
N ASP A 54 20.69 10.75 -14.92
CA ASP A 54 21.99 11.41 -14.88
C ASP A 54 22.27 12.14 -13.56
N THR A 55 21.25 12.62 -12.88
CA THR A 55 21.38 13.26 -11.56
C THR A 55 21.14 12.27 -10.43
N PHE A 56 20.27 11.28 -10.65
CA PHE A 56 19.91 10.26 -9.67
C PHE A 56 21.10 9.37 -9.31
N ILE A 57 21.75 8.77 -10.32
CA ILE A 57 22.80 7.76 -10.11
C ILE A 57 24.01 8.32 -9.33
N PRO A 58 24.60 9.47 -9.70
CA PRO A 58 25.71 10.03 -8.92
C PRO A 58 25.33 10.36 -7.46
N CYS A 59 24.11 10.92 -7.25
CA CYS A 59 23.62 11.22 -5.91
C CYS A 59 23.41 9.94 -5.08
N MET A 60 22.87 8.88 -5.68
CA MET A 60 22.69 7.58 -5.05
C MET A 60 24.02 6.98 -4.58
N TRP A 61 25.03 6.93 -5.45
CA TRP A 61 26.34 6.39 -5.08
C TRP A 61 27.08 7.24 -4.04
N LYS A 62 26.87 8.56 -4.05
CA LYS A 62 27.35 9.43 -2.97
C LYS A 62 26.70 9.09 -1.64
N ALA A 63 25.40 8.79 -1.62
CA ALA A 63 24.68 8.37 -0.42
C ALA A 63 25.13 6.98 0.08
N VAL A 64 25.46 6.06 -0.83
CA VAL A 64 26.09 4.76 -0.49
C VAL A 64 27.43 4.97 0.20
N ALA A 65 28.32 5.79 -0.39
CA ALA A 65 29.63 6.07 0.16
C ALA A 65 29.58 6.72 1.56
N ARG A 66 28.48 7.42 1.88
CA ARG A 66 28.23 8.02 3.20
C ARG A 66 27.47 7.12 4.17
N GLY A 67 27.08 5.89 3.76
CA GLY A 67 26.37 4.93 4.59
C GLY A 67 24.88 5.19 4.78
N PHE A 68 24.26 6.07 3.97
CA PHE A 68 22.82 6.37 4.03
C PHE A 68 21.96 5.44 3.17
N VAL A 69 22.54 4.79 2.16
CA VAL A 69 21.88 3.85 1.27
C VAL A 69 22.63 2.52 1.30
N PRO A 70 21.96 1.38 1.53
CA PRO A 70 22.58 0.07 1.41
C PRO A 70 23.10 -0.18 -0.01
N HIS A 71 24.31 -0.73 -0.13
CA HIS A 71 24.93 -1.01 -1.43
C HIS A 71 24.04 -1.91 -2.32
N GLU A 72 23.45 -2.94 -1.74
CA GLU A 72 22.56 -3.89 -2.44
C GLU A 72 21.31 -3.22 -3.00
N ASP A 73 20.76 -2.22 -2.30
CA ASP A 73 19.60 -1.47 -2.79
C ASP A 73 20.00 -0.51 -3.91
N ALA A 74 21.17 0.10 -3.82
CA ALA A 74 21.70 0.97 -4.88
C ALA A 74 21.98 0.17 -6.17
N VAL A 75 22.59 -1.02 -6.05
CA VAL A 75 22.78 -1.92 -7.22
C VAL A 75 21.44 -2.30 -7.83
N PHE A 76 20.50 -2.79 -7.02
CA PHE A 76 19.17 -3.18 -7.48
C PHE A 76 18.42 -2.04 -8.18
N VAL A 77 18.44 -0.84 -7.60
CA VAL A 77 17.75 0.32 -8.16
C VAL A 77 18.46 0.84 -9.39
N GLY A 78 19.79 0.91 -9.37
CA GLY A 78 20.58 1.34 -10.53
C GLY A 78 20.40 0.43 -11.74
N ASP A 79 20.41 -0.89 -11.51
CA ASP A 79 20.15 -1.89 -12.55
C ASP A 79 18.71 -1.79 -13.07
N GLY A 80 17.72 -1.69 -12.17
CA GLY A 80 16.31 -1.53 -12.55
C GLY A 80 16.02 -0.23 -13.32
N LEU A 81 16.70 0.87 -13.01
CA LEU A 81 16.57 2.11 -13.76
C LEU A 81 17.24 2.01 -15.14
N ARG A 82 18.27 1.21 -15.28
CA ARG A 82 18.94 1.01 -16.55
C ARG A 82 18.21 0.00 -17.44
N ASN A 83 17.88 -1.17 -16.91
CA ASN A 83 17.38 -2.29 -17.71
C ASN A 83 15.86 -2.50 -17.60
N GLY A 84 15.21 -1.79 -16.66
CA GLY A 84 13.84 -2.04 -16.23
C GLY A 84 13.77 -3.02 -15.05
N PHE A 85 12.72 -2.92 -14.25
CA PHE A 85 12.48 -3.79 -13.10
C PHE A 85 11.67 -5.01 -13.51
N THR A 86 12.12 -6.19 -13.12
CA THR A 86 11.35 -7.44 -13.29
C THR A 86 10.23 -7.56 -12.24
N ALA A 87 10.27 -6.74 -11.18
CA ALA A 87 9.39 -6.84 -10.01
C ALA A 87 9.36 -8.26 -9.38
N GLY A 88 10.50 -8.98 -9.45
CA GLY A 88 10.64 -10.34 -8.93
C GLY A 88 9.96 -11.42 -9.77
N VAL A 89 9.44 -11.08 -10.94
CA VAL A 89 8.80 -12.06 -11.84
C VAL A 89 9.86 -12.98 -12.45
N ASP A 90 9.68 -14.28 -12.24
CA ASP A 90 10.43 -15.33 -12.94
C ASP A 90 9.68 -15.73 -14.21
N VAL A 91 10.06 -15.14 -15.32
CA VAL A 91 9.41 -15.38 -16.62
C VAL A 91 9.54 -16.84 -17.11
N THR A 92 10.50 -17.61 -16.60
CA THR A 92 10.68 -19.03 -16.98
C THR A 92 9.56 -19.92 -16.47
N GLN A 93 8.87 -19.50 -15.41
CA GLN A 93 7.69 -20.19 -14.87
C GLN A 93 6.40 -19.88 -15.62
N LEU A 94 6.42 -18.89 -16.51
CA LEU A 94 5.26 -18.44 -17.27
C LEU A 94 5.30 -19.07 -18.66
N THR A 95 4.48 -20.08 -18.88
CA THR A 95 4.44 -20.83 -20.13
C THR A 95 3.13 -20.64 -20.89
N GLY A 96 3.23 -20.69 -22.23
CA GLY A 96 2.09 -20.60 -23.14
C GLY A 96 1.43 -19.21 -23.14
N HIS A 97 0.23 -19.13 -23.74
CA HIS A 97 -0.51 -17.89 -23.92
C HIS A 97 -1.79 -17.93 -23.10
N ARG A 98 -1.91 -17.07 -22.07
CA ARG A 98 -3.03 -17.03 -21.14
C ARG A 98 -3.79 -15.71 -21.30
N TRP A 99 -4.92 -15.74 -22.00
CA TRP A 99 -5.67 -14.55 -22.35
C TRP A 99 -7.07 -14.57 -21.71
N PHE A 100 -7.37 -13.57 -20.90
CA PHE A 100 -8.61 -13.48 -20.15
C PHE A 100 -9.47 -12.31 -20.61
N THR A 101 -10.78 -12.40 -20.34
CA THR A 101 -11.75 -11.33 -20.57
C THR A 101 -11.86 -10.47 -19.31
N ASN A 102 -12.17 -9.19 -19.50
CA ASN A 102 -12.37 -8.25 -18.40
C ASN A 102 -13.55 -8.63 -17.51
N TYR A 103 -13.47 -8.21 -16.25
CA TYR A 103 -14.56 -8.37 -15.30
C TYR A 103 -15.73 -7.44 -15.63
N LYS A 104 -16.93 -7.86 -15.22
CA LYS A 104 -18.18 -7.10 -15.40
C LYS A 104 -18.05 -5.67 -14.82
N SER A 105 -17.40 -5.52 -13.67
CA SER A 105 -17.18 -4.21 -13.03
C SER A 105 -16.39 -3.22 -13.91
N ALA A 106 -15.42 -3.70 -14.68
CA ALA A 106 -14.69 -2.83 -15.62
C ALA A 106 -15.56 -2.45 -16.83
N LEU A 107 -16.40 -3.38 -17.30
CA LEU A 107 -17.30 -3.14 -18.41
C LEU A 107 -18.44 -2.19 -18.03
N GLU A 108 -19.00 -2.33 -16.84
CA GLU A 108 -20.01 -1.42 -16.28
C GLU A 108 -19.44 -0.03 -16.02
N GLY A 109 -18.14 0.07 -15.67
CA GLY A 109 -17.42 1.33 -15.48
C GLY A 109 -16.62 1.78 -16.70
N ARG A 110 -16.98 1.36 -17.90
CA ARG A 110 -16.21 1.49 -19.15
C ARG A 110 -15.56 2.85 -19.32
N ASP A 111 -16.33 3.92 -19.23
CA ASP A 111 -15.83 5.28 -19.50
C ASP A 111 -14.78 5.73 -18.49
N ALA A 112 -14.97 5.41 -17.22
CA ALA A 112 -14.01 5.77 -16.17
C ALA A 112 -12.70 4.98 -16.31
N VAL A 113 -12.80 3.68 -16.60
CA VAL A 113 -11.65 2.80 -16.83
C VAL A 113 -10.89 3.26 -18.08
N MET A 114 -11.60 3.52 -19.18
CA MET A 114 -11.01 4.00 -20.42
C MET A 114 -10.25 5.33 -20.21
N ARG A 115 -10.86 6.33 -19.56
CA ARG A 115 -10.17 7.59 -19.25
C ARG A 115 -8.88 7.36 -18.45
N ALA A 116 -8.89 6.43 -17.51
CA ALA A 116 -7.71 6.10 -16.71
C ALA A 116 -6.62 5.43 -17.57
N ILE A 117 -7.00 4.54 -18.51
CA ILE A 117 -6.08 3.90 -19.46
C ILE A 117 -5.49 4.96 -20.38
N MET A 118 -6.32 5.81 -20.99
CA MET A 118 -5.85 6.85 -21.95
C MET A 118 -4.90 7.84 -21.27
N LYS A 119 -5.15 8.22 -20.01
CA LYS A 119 -4.21 9.03 -19.24
C LYS A 119 -2.84 8.35 -19.08
N ARG A 120 -2.78 7.02 -18.93
CA ARG A 120 -1.52 6.27 -18.89
C ARG A 120 -0.84 6.19 -20.26
N VAL A 121 -1.63 6.08 -21.34
CA VAL A 121 -1.12 6.11 -22.72
C VAL A 121 -0.53 7.49 -23.04
N GLU A 122 -1.26 8.57 -22.75
CA GLU A 122 -0.80 9.96 -22.96
C GLU A 122 0.48 10.28 -22.17
N SER A 123 0.61 9.70 -20.99
CA SER A 123 1.82 9.83 -20.18
C SER A 123 2.94 8.85 -20.56
N GLY A 124 2.78 8.04 -21.59
CA GLY A 124 3.79 7.07 -22.06
C GLY A 124 4.03 5.86 -21.16
N LYS A 125 3.25 5.69 -20.10
CA LYS A 125 3.36 4.56 -19.13
C LYS A 125 2.76 3.26 -19.66
N THR A 126 1.94 3.38 -20.68
CA THR A 126 1.25 2.29 -21.35
C THR A 126 1.32 2.51 -22.85
N LEU A 127 1.71 1.51 -23.60
CA LEU A 127 1.71 1.55 -25.07
C LEU A 127 0.37 1.05 -25.59
N ARG A 128 -0.17 1.74 -26.59
CA ARG A 128 -1.34 1.32 -27.37
C ARG A 128 -0.84 0.54 -28.57
N LEU A 129 -1.16 -0.75 -28.65
CA LEU A 129 -0.67 -1.67 -29.67
C LEU A 129 -1.66 -1.85 -30.83
N GLY A 130 -2.84 -1.23 -30.75
CA GLY A 130 -3.85 -1.23 -31.82
C GLY A 130 -4.96 -2.27 -31.62
N THR A 131 -5.85 -2.36 -32.60
CA THR A 131 -7.03 -3.22 -32.55
C THR A 131 -6.65 -4.68 -32.44
N MET A 132 -7.31 -5.41 -31.53
CA MET A 132 -7.09 -6.84 -31.29
C MET A 132 -7.66 -7.66 -32.45
N THR A 133 -6.88 -7.79 -33.53
CA THR A 133 -7.18 -8.63 -34.69
C THR A 133 -6.55 -10.01 -34.56
N HIS A 134 -6.98 -10.95 -35.41
CA HIS A 134 -6.32 -12.27 -35.53
C HIS A 134 -4.82 -12.12 -35.88
N THR A 135 -4.50 -11.21 -36.79
CA THR A 135 -3.11 -10.93 -37.21
C THR A 135 -2.24 -10.47 -36.05
N LEU A 136 -2.76 -9.54 -35.20
CA LEU A 136 -2.05 -9.08 -34.00
C LEU A 136 -1.87 -10.23 -32.99
N ALA A 137 -2.91 -11.04 -32.80
CA ALA A 137 -2.85 -12.20 -31.91
C ALA A 137 -1.79 -13.22 -32.32
N GLU A 138 -1.74 -13.58 -33.61
CA GLU A 138 -0.71 -14.49 -34.15
C GLU A 138 0.68 -13.86 -34.12
N GLY A 139 0.78 -12.54 -34.33
CA GLY A 139 2.02 -11.80 -34.15
C GLY A 139 2.58 -11.90 -32.74
N ILE A 140 1.74 -11.76 -31.71
CA ILE A 140 2.13 -11.92 -30.29
C ILE A 140 2.68 -13.33 -30.07
N LYS A 141 1.96 -14.35 -30.54
CA LYS A 141 2.40 -15.75 -30.36
C LYS A 141 3.73 -16.06 -31.05
N ARG A 142 3.98 -15.42 -32.21
CA ARG A 142 5.25 -15.57 -32.91
C ARG A 142 6.40 -14.79 -32.25
N LEU A 143 6.11 -13.60 -31.76
CA LEU A 143 7.12 -12.73 -31.15
C LEU A 143 7.53 -13.22 -29.76
N PHE A 144 6.58 -13.76 -29.00
CA PHE A 144 6.81 -14.20 -27.63
C PHE A 144 6.50 -15.68 -27.46
N GLY A 145 7.41 -16.43 -26.84
CA GLY A 145 7.22 -17.84 -26.51
C GLY A 145 6.09 -18.07 -25.49
N ALA A 146 5.81 -17.06 -24.66
CA ALA A 146 4.70 -17.01 -23.71
C ALA A 146 4.18 -15.58 -23.56
N SER A 147 2.90 -15.46 -23.24
CA SER A 147 2.29 -14.14 -22.97
C SER A 147 1.03 -14.24 -22.11
N ALA A 148 0.65 -13.15 -21.45
CA ALA A 148 -0.60 -13.10 -20.72
C ALA A 148 -1.34 -11.79 -21.04
N ILE A 149 -2.65 -11.89 -21.28
CA ILE A 149 -3.58 -10.76 -21.30
C ILE A 149 -4.39 -10.86 -20.02
N PHE A 150 -4.09 -9.98 -19.05
CA PHE A 150 -4.76 -10.00 -17.76
C PHE A 150 -6.15 -9.34 -17.84
N PRO A 151 -7.12 -9.78 -17.00
CA PRO A 151 -8.41 -9.16 -16.92
C PRO A 151 -8.35 -7.89 -16.06
N MET A 152 -9.03 -6.86 -16.52
CA MET A 152 -9.25 -5.64 -15.76
C MET A 152 -10.57 -5.69 -15.00
N GLY A 153 -10.54 -5.18 -13.76
CA GLY A 153 -11.72 -4.88 -12.96
C GLY A 153 -11.82 -3.37 -12.68
N ALA A 154 -12.84 -2.97 -11.95
CA ALA A 154 -12.97 -1.62 -11.42
C ALA A 154 -13.55 -1.64 -10.01
N VAL A 155 -13.04 -0.76 -9.15
CA VAL A 155 -13.51 -0.56 -7.79
C VAL A 155 -13.84 0.91 -7.56
N LYS A 156 -14.84 1.20 -6.73
CA LYS A 156 -15.19 2.58 -6.36
C LYS A 156 -14.04 3.20 -5.56
N LYS A 157 -13.64 4.42 -5.89
CA LYS A 157 -12.69 5.16 -5.06
C LYS A 157 -13.35 5.47 -3.72
N ALA A 158 -12.57 5.29 -2.64
CA ALA A 158 -13.05 5.59 -1.28
C ALA A 158 -13.19 7.10 -1.03
N VAL A 159 -12.42 7.92 -1.74
CA VAL A 159 -12.41 9.39 -1.66
C VAL A 159 -12.39 9.91 -3.09
N GLY A 160 -13.38 10.72 -3.46
CA GLY A 160 -13.54 11.27 -4.80
C GLY A 160 -14.99 11.67 -5.05
N GLU A 161 -15.26 12.23 -6.22
CA GLU A 161 -16.62 12.50 -6.66
C GLU A 161 -17.44 11.21 -6.71
N ALA A 162 -18.73 11.30 -6.40
CA ALA A 162 -19.63 10.16 -6.41
C ALA A 162 -19.62 9.49 -7.82
N GLY A 163 -19.17 8.24 -7.88
CA GLY A 163 -19.07 7.47 -9.13
C GLY A 163 -17.67 7.32 -9.72
N GLU A 164 -16.63 7.91 -9.12
CA GLU A 164 -15.27 7.72 -9.62
C GLU A 164 -14.77 6.29 -9.37
N LEU A 165 -14.37 5.61 -10.43
CA LEU A 165 -13.87 4.24 -10.41
C LEU A 165 -12.34 4.22 -10.57
N ARG A 166 -11.71 3.27 -9.88
CA ARG A 166 -10.29 2.94 -10.04
C ARG A 166 -10.18 1.61 -10.78
N PRO A 167 -9.50 1.55 -11.94
CA PRO A 167 -9.21 0.28 -12.59
C PRO A 167 -8.29 -0.57 -11.71
N THR A 168 -8.47 -1.88 -11.79
CA THR A 168 -7.64 -2.88 -11.10
C THR A 168 -7.16 -3.91 -12.09
N ASP A 169 -5.88 -4.26 -12.01
CA ASP A 169 -5.17 -5.18 -12.89
C ASP A 169 -5.02 -6.51 -12.13
N ASP A 170 -5.57 -7.63 -12.66
CA ASP A 170 -5.55 -8.92 -11.97
C ASP A 170 -4.47 -9.86 -12.54
N HIS A 171 -3.27 -9.68 -12.08
CA HIS A 171 -2.13 -10.54 -12.40
C HIS A 171 -2.16 -11.91 -11.69
N SER A 172 -3.00 -12.07 -10.66
CA SER A 172 -3.16 -13.38 -10.01
C SER A 172 -3.83 -14.37 -10.93
N ARG A 173 -4.78 -13.91 -11.74
CA ARG A 173 -5.49 -14.76 -12.71
C ARG A 173 -4.58 -15.31 -13.80
N THR A 174 -3.60 -14.54 -14.23
CA THR A 174 -2.64 -14.96 -15.26
C THR A 174 -1.54 -15.88 -14.72
N GLY A 175 -1.38 -15.95 -13.40
CA GLY A 175 -0.32 -16.70 -12.74
C GLY A 175 0.97 -15.88 -12.56
N LEU A 176 1.02 -14.61 -12.98
CA LEU A 176 2.21 -13.77 -12.82
C LEU A 176 2.57 -13.61 -11.35
N ASN A 177 1.58 -13.33 -10.47
CA ASN A 177 1.83 -13.20 -9.04
C ASN A 177 2.30 -14.53 -8.39
N ALA A 178 1.92 -15.68 -8.93
CA ALA A 178 2.41 -16.98 -8.46
C ALA A 178 3.86 -17.26 -8.92
N ALA A 179 4.27 -16.70 -10.06
CA ALA A 179 5.63 -16.75 -10.60
C ALA A 179 6.52 -15.61 -10.07
N THR A 180 6.05 -14.81 -9.11
CA THR A 180 6.81 -13.71 -8.53
C THR A 180 7.51 -14.15 -7.25
N SER A 181 8.83 -14.07 -7.22
CA SER A 181 9.61 -14.21 -5.98
C SER A 181 9.59 -12.89 -5.22
N LEU A 182 9.19 -12.96 -3.96
CA LEU A 182 9.26 -11.82 -3.03
C LEU A 182 10.55 -11.82 -2.20
N GLU A 183 11.48 -12.71 -2.51
CA GLU A 183 12.80 -12.73 -1.88
C GLU A 183 13.56 -11.44 -2.26
N GLY A 184 14.09 -10.74 -1.27
CA GLY A 184 14.71 -9.42 -1.48
C GLY A 184 13.75 -8.27 -1.79
N LEU A 185 12.44 -8.55 -1.99
CA LEU A 185 11.39 -7.54 -2.20
C LEU A 185 10.44 -7.39 -1.00
N ARG A 186 10.85 -7.92 0.14
CA ARG A 186 10.10 -7.73 1.39
C ARG A 186 10.18 -6.26 1.80
N HIS A 187 9.03 -5.69 2.14
CA HIS A 187 8.92 -4.31 2.60
C HIS A 187 8.24 -4.27 3.96
N SER A 188 8.69 -3.33 4.77
CA SER A 188 8.07 -3.09 6.07
C SER A 188 6.83 -2.20 5.89
N LEU A 189 5.73 -2.59 6.52
CA LEU A 189 4.52 -1.77 6.64
C LEU A 189 4.41 -1.17 8.05
N ASN A 190 5.55 -0.87 8.67
CA ASN A 190 5.64 -0.42 10.07
C ASN A 190 5.31 1.07 10.27
N ALA A 191 4.89 1.79 9.24
CA ALA A 191 4.64 3.22 9.31
C ALA A 191 3.66 3.64 10.44
N TYR A 192 2.69 2.79 10.79
CA TYR A 192 1.84 3.04 11.96
C TYR A 192 2.63 3.06 13.27
N SER A 193 3.55 2.13 13.45
CA SER A 193 4.42 2.06 14.63
C SER A 193 5.42 3.21 14.62
N GLU A 194 5.96 3.56 13.46
CA GLU A 194 6.89 4.67 13.27
C GLU A 194 6.21 6.01 13.59
N ILE A 195 4.99 6.26 13.09
CA ILE A 195 4.21 7.43 13.46
C ILE A 195 3.96 7.45 14.98
N SER A 196 3.55 6.32 15.56
CA SER A 196 3.32 6.22 17.02
C SER A 196 4.59 6.51 17.84
N TRP A 197 5.75 6.21 17.30
CA TRP A 197 7.05 6.42 17.95
C TRP A 197 7.56 7.84 17.79
N PHE A 198 7.46 8.42 16.60
CA PHE A 198 8.05 9.71 16.27
C PHE A 198 7.12 10.90 16.54
N LEU A 199 5.79 10.71 16.47
CA LEU A 199 4.81 11.74 16.76
C LEU A 199 4.61 11.84 18.28
N GLN A 200 5.48 12.59 18.95
CA GLN A 200 5.44 12.79 20.39
C GLN A 200 4.46 13.92 20.77
N LEU A 201 4.33 14.18 22.08
CA LEU A 201 3.46 15.24 22.60
C LEU A 201 3.80 16.58 21.95
N ASP A 202 2.77 17.27 21.49
CA ASP A 202 2.80 18.59 20.85
C ASP A 202 3.63 18.66 19.54
N HIS A 203 4.10 17.52 19.01
CA HIS A 203 4.75 17.49 17.69
C HIS A 203 3.76 17.83 16.56
N PHE A 204 4.30 18.36 15.50
CA PHE A 204 3.61 18.60 14.24
C PHE A 204 3.89 17.46 13.26
N MET A 205 2.92 17.15 12.43
CA MET A 205 3.03 16.16 11.34
C MET A 205 2.56 16.77 10.03
N ARG A 206 3.34 16.60 8.97
CA ARG A 206 2.94 16.88 7.59
C ARG A 206 2.88 15.59 6.78
N VAL A 207 1.84 15.42 6.00
CA VAL A 207 1.61 14.22 5.18
C VAL A 207 1.64 14.60 3.70
N SER A 208 2.26 13.76 2.90
CA SER A 208 2.37 13.92 1.46
C SER A 208 2.24 12.56 0.77
N ASP A 209 1.88 12.55 -0.50
CA ASP A 209 1.59 11.34 -1.30
C ASP A 209 2.34 11.40 -2.62
N VAL A 210 3.14 10.40 -2.92
CA VAL A 210 3.94 10.33 -4.15
C VAL A 210 3.00 10.16 -5.35
N GLU A 211 3.19 10.99 -6.37
CA GLU A 211 2.41 10.90 -7.60
C GLU A 211 2.89 9.71 -8.45
N GLY A 212 1.98 8.79 -8.72
CA GLY A 212 2.25 7.70 -9.64
C GLY A 212 2.91 6.47 -9.03
N ALA A 213 3.53 6.55 -7.85
CA ALA A 213 4.13 5.43 -7.12
C ALA A 213 4.73 4.34 -8.02
N PHE A 214 4.11 3.15 -8.11
CA PHE A 214 4.61 2.04 -8.91
C PHE A 214 4.78 2.37 -10.40
N THR A 215 3.97 3.29 -10.92
CA THR A 215 4.05 3.69 -12.33
C THR A 215 5.22 4.63 -12.65
N LEU A 216 6.07 4.96 -11.67
CA LEU A 216 7.36 5.64 -11.87
C LEU A 216 8.44 4.67 -12.34
N LEU A 217 8.27 3.39 -12.06
CA LEU A 217 9.28 2.35 -12.28
C LEU A 217 9.12 1.71 -13.65
N PRO A 218 10.12 1.80 -14.53
CA PRO A 218 10.09 1.12 -15.83
C PRO A 218 10.11 -0.40 -15.62
N LEU A 219 9.35 -1.14 -16.41
CA LEU A 219 9.39 -2.59 -16.41
C LEU A 219 10.46 -3.10 -17.40
N HIS A 220 11.13 -4.20 -17.01
CA HIS A 220 12.07 -4.89 -17.89
C HIS A 220 11.34 -5.44 -19.11
N PRO A 221 11.90 -5.32 -20.34
CA PRO A 221 11.25 -5.78 -21.57
C PRO A 221 10.82 -7.24 -21.55
N ASP A 222 11.52 -8.11 -20.83
CA ASP A 222 11.16 -9.52 -20.76
C ASP A 222 9.85 -9.79 -20.02
N VAL A 223 9.40 -8.88 -19.15
CA VAL A 223 8.10 -9.04 -18.47
C VAL A 223 6.94 -8.39 -19.26
N TRP A 224 7.18 -7.53 -20.24
CA TRP A 224 6.12 -6.87 -21.03
C TRP A 224 5.10 -7.84 -21.64
N PRO A 225 5.47 -9.03 -22.15
CA PRO A 225 4.50 -9.98 -22.66
C PRO A 225 3.44 -10.43 -21.66
N PHE A 226 3.70 -10.23 -20.36
CA PHE A 226 2.80 -10.60 -19.26
C PHE A 226 2.07 -9.40 -18.65
N PHE A 227 2.34 -8.20 -19.15
CA PHE A 227 1.68 -6.94 -18.80
C PHE A 227 0.77 -6.41 -19.92
N LEU A 228 0.27 -7.35 -20.76
CA LEU A 228 -0.71 -7.04 -21.79
C LEU A 228 -2.12 -7.06 -21.24
N PHE A 229 -2.95 -6.14 -21.70
CA PHE A 229 -4.38 -6.12 -21.42
C PHE A 229 -5.17 -5.59 -22.63
N ARG A 230 -6.46 -5.83 -22.67
CA ARG A 230 -7.32 -5.35 -23.73
C ARG A 230 -8.47 -4.54 -23.17
N PHE A 231 -8.77 -3.41 -23.80
CA PHE A 231 -9.90 -2.57 -23.42
C PHE A 231 -10.37 -1.75 -24.61
N PHE A 232 -11.47 -1.02 -24.46
CA PHE A 232 -11.94 -0.09 -25.47
C PHE A 232 -11.05 1.15 -25.52
N ALA A 233 -10.86 1.73 -26.69
CA ALA A 233 -10.09 2.97 -26.86
C ALA A 233 -10.95 4.23 -26.86
N ASP A 234 -12.26 4.06 -27.06
CA ASP A 234 -13.24 5.15 -27.09
C ASP A 234 -14.58 4.74 -26.47
N THR A 235 -15.54 5.67 -26.40
CA THR A 235 -16.88 5.49 -25.82
C THR A 235 -17.93 5.02 -26.80
N ALA A 236 -17.60 4.86 -28.09
CA ALA A 236 -18.57 4.42 -29.10
C ALA A 236 -19.18 3.05 -28.75
N VAL A 237 -20.46 2.87 -29.02
CA VAL A 237 -21.19 1.65 -28.68
C VAL A 237 -20.60 0.42 -29.35
N ASP A 238 -20.11 0.59 -30.58
CA ASP A 238 -19.49 -0.41 -31.44
C ASP A 238 -17.96 -0.39 -31.41
N ALA A 239 -17.35 0.33 -30.43
CA ALA A 239 -15.91 0.41 -30.29
C ALA A 239 -15.28 -0.97 -30.18
N THR A 240 -14.23 -1.19 -30.96
CA THR A 240 -13.46 -2.43 -30.96
C THR A 240 -12.53 -2.49 -29.75
N LEU A 241 -12.21 -3.72 -29.34
CA LEU A 241 -11.20 -3.94 -28.30
C LEU A 241 -9.81 -3.69 -28.86
N GLU A 242 -9.04 -2.92 -28.15
CA GLU A 242 -7.64 -2.68 -28.43
C GLU A 242 -6.74 -3.35 -27.43
N LEU A 243 -5.53 -3.65 -27.86
CA LEU A 243 -4.47 -4.20 -27.03
C LEU A 243 -3.58 -3.08 -26.51
N PHE A 244 -3.21 -3.19 -25.25
CA PHE A 244 -2.31 -2.29 -24.55
C PHE A 244 -1.22 -3.09 -23.84
N CYS A 245 -0.09 -2.45 -23.60
CA CYS A 245 1.02 -2.99 -22.81
C CYS A 245 1.47 -1.98 -21.76
N HIS A 246 1.48 -2.35 -20.50
CA HIS A 246 2.17 -1.55 -19.48
C HIS A 246 3.68 -1.72 -19.63
N VAL A 247 4.40 -0.63 -19.81
CA VAL A 247 5.88 -0.56 -19.83
C VAL A 247 6.45 0.03 -18.55
N CYS A 248 5.56 0.52 -17.68
CA CYS A 248 5.85 0.90 -16.30
C CYS A 248 4.98 0.07 -15.35
N GLY A 249 5.40 -0.02 -14.10
CA GLY A 249 4.72 -0.83 -13.08
C GLY A 249 3.26 -0.45 -12.85
N ASP A 250 2.51 -1.38 -12.27
CA ASP A 250 1.10 -1.22 -11.93
C ASP A 250 0.79 -1.65 -10.49
N PHE A 251 -0.47 -1.52 -10.09
CA PHE A 251 -0.92 -1.85 -8.73
C PHE A 251 -1.32 -3.33 -8.54
N GLY A 252 -1.31 -4.15 -9.61
CA GLY A 252 -1.73 -5.55 -9.58
C GLY A 252 -0.59 -6.55 -9.38
N ALA A 253 0.65 -6.16 -9.70
CA ALA A 253 1.81 -7.03 -9.61
C ALA A 253 2.37 -7.10 -8.18
N ALA A 254 2.49 -8.34 -7.64
CA ALA A 254 2.83 -8.61 -6.24
C ALA A 254 4.22 -8.09 -5.82
N GLY A 255 5.18 -8.01 -6.74
CA GLY A 255 6.53 -7.54 -6.43
C GLY A 255 6.71 -6.03 -6.47
N MET A 256 5.73 -5.27 -7.00
CA MET A 256 5.86 -3.81 -7.12
C MET A 256 5.98 -3.07 -5.79
N PRO A 257 5.24 -3.43 -4.72
CA PRO A 257 5.40 -2.77 -3.43
C PRO A 257 6.82 -2.87 -2.87
N GLY A 258 7.45 -4.05 -2.95
CA GLY A 258 8.82 -4.25 -2.49
C GLY A 258 9.85 -3.53 -3.37
N THR A 259 9.65 -3.56 -4.69
CA THR A 259 10.48 -2.82 -5.65
C THR A 259 10.43 -1.31 -5.38
N PHE A 260 9.23 -0.76 -5.17
CA PHE A 260 9.06 0.65 -4.85
C PHE A 260 9.62 1.03 -3.48
N HIS A 261 9.51 0.15 -2.49
CA HIS A 261 10.11 0.36 -1.17
C HIS A 261 11.63 0.53 -1.27
N ARG A 262 12.32 -0.35 -2.03
CA ARG A 262 13.77 -0.22 -2.26
C ARG A 262 14.11 1.08 -3.00
N PHE A 263 13.35 1.40 -4.05
CA PHE A 263 13.54 2.63 -4.83
C PHE A 263 13.30 3.89 -4.00
N PHE A 264 12.14 3.99 -3.35
CA PHE A 264 11.74 5.23 -2.69
C PHE A 264 12.21 5.30 -1.24
N THR A 265 11.85 4.31 -0.41
CA THR A 265 12.11 4.37 1.04
C THR A 265 13.58 4.16 1.36
N SER A 266 14.24 3.19 0.71
CA SER A 266 15.65 2.93 0.94
C SER A 266 16.54 3.96 0.23
N VAL A 267 16.37 4.12 -1.09
CA VAL A 267 17.30 4.90 -1.90
C VAL A 267 16.97 6.39 -1.85
N ILE A 268 15.77 6.85 -2.25
CA ILE A 268 15.48 8.29 -2.34
C ILE A 268 15.51 8.97 -0.98
N VAL A 269 14.88 8.38 0.04
CA VAL A 269 14.93 8.93 1.40
C VAL A 269 16.37 8.92 1.93
N GLY A 270 17.15 7.85 1.68
CA GLY A 270 18.57 7.78 2.02
C GLY A 270 19.40 8.87 1.34
N MET A 271 19.16 9.12 0.05
CA MET A 271 19.81 10.23 -0.68
C MET A 271 19.48 11.59 -0.07
N ALA A 272 18.20 11.85 0.23
CA ALA A 272 17.78 13.11 0.84
C ALA A 272 18.41 13.33 2.23
N ARG A 273 18.55 12.27 3.02
CA ARG A 273 19.28 12.30 4.30
C ARG A 273 20.77 12.57 4.12
N SER A 274 21.39 11.92 3.14
CA SER A 274 22.80 12.14 2.79
C SER A 274 23.10 13.60 2.40
N GLU A 275 22.16 14.28 1.77
CA GLU A 275 22.28 15.67 1.37
C GLU A 275 21.76 16.67 2.43
N ASN A 276 21.44 16.19 3.65
CA ASN A 276 20.86 16.97 4.74
C ASN A 276 19.55 17.71 4.36
N THR A 277 18.87 17.26 3.31
CA THR A 277 17.58 17.78 2.90
C THR A 277 16.46 17.27 3.81
N LEU A 278 16.69 16.11 4.44
CA LEU A 278 15.76 15.45 5.33
C LEU A 278 16.48 15.06 6.62
N THR A 279 16.24 15.78 7.72
CA THR A 279 16.84 15.54 9.03
C THR A 279 15.82 15.01 10.05
N LEU A 280 14.55 15.43 9.93
CA LEU A 280 13.46 15.00 10.79
C LEU A 280 13.05 13.54 10.53
N PRO A 281 12.46 12.89 11.54
CA PRO A 281 11.86 11.55 11.38
C PRO A 281 10.75 11.55 10.32
N MET A 282 10.79 10.58 9.41
CA MET A 282 9.78 10.34 8.40
C MET A 282 9.35 8.89 8.40
N ALA A 283 8.05 8.64 8.49
CA ALA A 283 7.43 7.36 8.26
C ALA A 283 6.95 7.28 6.80
N VAL A 284 7.18 6.14 6.14
CA VAL A 284 6.77 5.90 4.76
C VAL A 284 5.91 4.65 4.69
N TYR A 285 4.73 4.78 4.08
CA TYR A 285 3.84 3.66 3.79
C TYR A 285 3.54 3.64 2.30
N VAL A 286 4.32 2.90 1.55
CA VAL A 286 4.26 2.85 0.08
C VAL A 286 4.46 4.26 -0.50
N ASP A 287 3.38 4.93 -0.91
CA ASP A 287 3.36 6.28 -1.49
C ASP A 287 3.02 7.39 -0.47
N ASP A 288 2.50 7.04 0.69
CA ASP A 288 2.21 8.00 1.76
C ASP A 288 3.47 8.28 2.62
N CYS A 289 3.85 9.53 2.76
CA CYS A 289 4.97 10.01 3.60
C CYS A 289 4.41 10.86 4.75
N ALA A 290 4.91 10.65 5.97
CA ALA A 290 4.58 11.45 7.13
C ALA A 290 5.87 11.94 7.80
N LEU A 291 6.14 13.24 7.74
CA LEU A 291 7.27 13.91 8.38
C LEU A 291 6.82 14.51 9.71
N MET A 292 7.61 14.33 10.76
CA MET A 292 7.24 14.72 12.13
C MET A 292 8.36 15.50 12.81
N GLY A 293 7.99 16.50 13.65
CA GLY A 293 8.93 17.31 14.40
C GLY A 293 8.27 18.25 15.40
N GLN A 294 9.06 18.90 16.23
CA GLN A 294 8.59 19.80 17.29
C GLN A 294 8.16 21.17 16.74
N CYS A 295 8.80 21.64 15.69
CA CYS A 295 8.58 22.97 15.12
C CYS A 295 7.82 22.84 13.79
N ARG A 296 6.67 23.50 13.69
CA ARG A 296 5.82 23.51 12.50
C ARG A 296 6.57 24.00 11.28
N GLU A 297 7.26 25.12 11.43
CA GLU A 297 8.00 25.79 10.35
C GLU A 297 9.12 24.89 9.81
N GLN A 298 9.79 24.16 10.70
CA GLN A 298 10.84 23.21 10.30
C GLN A 298 10.23 22.02 9.54
N VAL A 299 9.14 21.44 10.03
CA VAL A 299 8.44 20.32 9.34
C VAL A 299 7.97 20.75 7.96
N ASP A 300 7.40 21.95 7.83
CA ASP A 300 6.94 22.48 6.55
C ASP A 300 8.12 22.77 5.60
N ALA A 301 9.19 23.36 6.09
CA ALA A 301 10.37 23.69 5.30
C ALA A 301 11.10 22.43 4.80
N GLU A 302 11.32 21.44 5.67
CA GLU A 302 12.00 20.19 5.28
C GLU A 302 11.16 19.35 4.30
N MET A 303 9.83 19.29 4.47
CA MET A 303 8.98 18.58 3.52
C MET A 303 9.01 19.26 2.14
N LEU A 304 9.00 20.60 2.08
CA LEU A 304 9.13 21.33 0.82
C LEU A 304 10.51 21.14 0.19
N ALA A 305 11.59 21.16 0.98
CA ALA A 305 12.93 20.87 0.52
C ALA A 305 13.05 19.43 -0.03
N PHE A 306 12.44 18.47 0.65
CA PHE A 306 12.37 17.08 0.19
C PHE A 306 11.60 16.96 -1.14
N HIS A 307 10.45 17.63 -1.28
CA HIS A 307 9.71 17.66 -2.57
C HIS A 307 10.56 18.26 -3.69
N LEU A 308 11.26 19.36 -3.42
CA LEU A 308 12.15 19.99 -4.39
C LEU A 308 13.31 19.07 -4.77
N PHE A 309 13.93 18.42 -3.80
CA PHE A 309 14.99 17.42 -4.03
C PHE A 309 14.46 16.27 -4.91
N CYS A 310 13.32 15.68 -4.55
CA CYS A 310 12.72 14.61 -5.35
C CYS A 310 12.42 15.06 -6.79
N ALA A 311 11.89 16.25 -6.99
CA ALA A 311 11.58 16.78 -8.31
C ALA A 311 12.84 17.11 -9.14
N THR A 312 13.88 17.68 -8.51
CA THR A 312 15.06 18.18 -9.23
C THR A 312 16.11 17.10 -9.46
N VAL A 313 16.34 16.24 -8.49
CA VAL A 313 17.38 15.19 -8.54
C VAL A 313 16.81 13.87 -9.03
N CYS A 314 15.61 13.49 -8.53
CA CYS A 314 15.06 12.16 -8.77
C CYS A 314 14.02 12.12 -9.91
N GLY A 315 13.38 13.24 -10.25
CA GLY A 315 12.25 13.26 -11.20
C GLY A 315 10.97 12.66 -10.61
N VAL A 316 10.83 12.69 -9.28
CA VAL A 316 9.67 12.17 -8.53
C VAL A 316 8.85 13.34 -7.99
N PHE A 317 7.54 13.30 -8.19
CA PHE A 317 6.62 14.37 -7.82
C PHE A 317 5.61 13.92 -6.77
N PHE A 318 5.02 14.89 -6.07
CA PHE A 318 4.01 14.67 -5.04
C PHE A 318 2.67 15.27 -5.44
N LYS A 319 1.57 14.67 -4.96
CA LYS A 319 0.20 15.13 -5.24
C LYS A 319 -0.11 16.39 -4.45
N VAL A 320 -0.21 17.52 -5.12
CA VAL A 320 -0.49 18.84 -4.51
C VAL A 320 -1.81 18.85 -3.72
N ILE A 321 -2.84 18.14 -4.19
CA ILE A 321 -4.17 18.11 -3.54
C ILE A 321 -4.13 17.47 -2.15
N LYS A 322 -3.20 16.56 -1.91
CA LYS A 322 -3.05 15.85 -0.64
C LYS A 322 -2.00 16.50 0.29
N ASP A 323 -1.19 17.40 -0.25
CA ASP A 323 -0.15 18.07 0.53
C ASP A 323 -0.78 19.16 1.40
N ARG A 324 -0.78 18.95 2.70
CA ARG A 324 -1.31 19.87 3.71
C ARG A 324 -0.18 20.36 4.60
N VAL A 325 -0.27 21.60 5.05
CA VAL A 325 0.67 22.17 6.03
C VAL A 325 0.71 21.34 7.31
N ALA A 326 1.85 21.36 7.97
CA ALA A 326 2.05 20.63 9.22
C ALA A 326 1.04 21.04 10.29
N ASN A 327 0.50 20.06 10.99
CA ASN A 327 -0.48 20.26 12.06
C ASN A 327 -0.29 19.21 13.16
N GLN A 328 -0.72 19.54 14.39
CA GLN A 328 -0.73 18.60 15.52
C GLN A 328 -1.84 17.55 15.40
N ARG A 329 -2.93 17.85 14.68
CA ARG A 329 -3.97 16.88 14.31
C ARG A 329 -3.98 16.69 12.80
N GLN A 330 -3.59 15.51 12.33
CA GLN A 330 -3.41 15.22 10.91
C GLN A 330 -3.99 13.86 10.53
N LEU A 331 -4.59 13.77 9.33
CA LEU A 331 -5.08 12.52 8.77
C LEU A 331 -3.93 11.80 8.03
N ALA A 332 -3.54 10.64 8.53
CA ALA A 332 -2.54 9.78 7.90
C ALA A 332 -2.96 8.32 8.00
N LEU A 333 -2.77 7.56 6.91
CA LEU A 333 -3.07 6.13 6.83
C LEU A 333 -4.49 5.76 7.30
N GLY A 334 -5.44 6.70 7.18
CA GLY A 334 -6.85 6.52 7.52
C GLY A 334 -7.18 6.62 9.00
N PHE A 335 -6.29 7.25 9.77
CA PHE A 335 -6.53 7.69 11.15
C PHE A 335 -6.26 9.18 11.27
N TRP A 336 -7.05 9.86 12.10
CA TRP A 336 -6.68 11.14 12.65
C TRP A 336 -5.70 10.92 13.80
N TRP A 337 -4.51 11.44 13.67
CA TRP A 337 -3.49 11.45 14.72
C TRP A 337 -3.49 12.81 15.38
N ASP A 338 -3.59 12.86 16.72
CA ASP A 338 -3.56 14.10 17.49
C ASP A 338 -2.44 14.02 18.54
N SER A 339 -1.37 14.78 18.30
CA SER A 339 -0.19 14.80 19.18
C SER A 339 -0.44 15.52 20.51
N ARG A 340 -1.44 16.41 20.59
CA ARG A 340 -1.79 17.11 21.84
C ARG A 340 -2.37 16.17 22.88
N THR A 341 -3.03 15.12 22.43
CA THR A 341 -3.68 14.11 23.29
C THR A 341 -3.04 12.73 23.16
N LEU A 342 -2.07 12.57 22.27
CA LEU A 342 -1.43 11.29 21.93
C LEU A 342 -2.45 10.21 21.51
N THR A 343 -3.51 10.63 20.83
CA THR A 343 -4.58 9.74 20.37
C THR A 343 -4.58 9.57 18.85
N ARG A 344 -5.02 8.39 18.41
CA ARG A 344 -5.42 8.14 17.02
C ARG A 344 -6.89 7.74 16.98
N GLU A 345 -7.58 8.21 15.97
CA GLU A 345 -9.03 8.07 15.81
C GLU A 345 -9.33 7.62 14.39
N LEU A 346 -10.19 6.62 14.22
CA LEU A 346 -10.67 6.24 12.89
C LEU A 346 -11.40 7.41 12.24
N GLU A 347 -11.16 7.59 10.96
CA GLU A 347 -11.97 8.50 10.14
C GLU A 347 -13.46 8.13 10.28
N GLU A 348 -14.32 9.10 10.60
CA GLU A 348 -15.73 8.91 10.95
C GLU A 348 -16.48 8.02 9.93
N ARG A 349 -16.29 8.27 8.66
CA ARG A 349 -16.90 7.48 7.58
C ARG A 349 -16.51 5.99 7.65
N LYS A 350 -15.27 5.70 8.01
CA LYS A 350 -14.79 4.32 8.20
C LYS A 350 -15.33 3.73 9.48
N LEU A 351 -15.37 4.52 10.55
CA LEU A 351 -15.95 4.10 11.83
C LEU A 351 -17.38 3.62 11.65
N LEU A 352 -18.25 4.43 11.04
CA LEU A 352 -19.64 4.08 10.78
C LEU A 352 -19.76 2.82 9.93
N SER A 353 -19.03 2.77 8.80
CA SER A 353 -19.03 1.59 7.91
C SER A 353 -18.55 0.31 8.59
N TYR A 354 -17.65 0.38 9.56
CA TYR A 354 -17.15 -0.79 10.28
C TYR A 354 -18.14 -1.25 11.34
N VAL A 355 -18.77 -0.31 12.06
CA VAL A 355 -19.85 -0.61 13.03
C VAL A 355 -21.02 -1.29 12.34
N ASP A 356 -21.46 -0.76 11.20
CA ASP A 356 -22.56 -1.32 10.41
C ASP A 356 -22.25 -2.75 9.96
N LEU A 357 -21.06 -2.97 9.37
CA LEU A 357 -20.65 -4.29 8.90
C LEU A 357 -20.56 -5.31 10.05
N LEU A 358 -19.96 -4.93 11.17
CA LEU A 358 -19.82 -5.80 12.33
C LEU A 358 -21.19 -6.16 12.90
N SER A 359 -22.10 -5.21 12.95
CA SER A 359 -23.48 -5.41 13.41
C SER A 359 -24.26 -6.34 12.49
N GLU A 360 -24.16 -6.12 11.16
CA GLU A 360 -24.73 -7.01 10.15
C GLU A 360 -24.23 -8.45 10.31
N TYR A 361 -22.90 -8.63 10.39
CA TYR A 361 -22.32 -9.98 10.44
C TYR A 361 -22.54 -10.68 11.78
N ALA A 362 -22.70 -9.91 12.87
CA ALA A 362 -23.09 -10.46 14.16
C ALA A 362 -24.51 -11.07 14.15
N ALA A 363 -25.39 -10.57 13.26
CA ALA A 363 -26.75 -11.09 13.11
C ALA A 363 -26.84 -12.31 12.16
N ARG A 364 -25.79 -12.62 11.39
CA ARG A 364 -25.79 -13.68 10.38
C ARG A 364 -25.29 -15.00 10.95
N ASP A 365 -25.99 -16.09 10.60
CA ASP A 365 -25.61 -17.45 11.04
C ASP A 365 -24.44 -18.02 10.23
N THR A 366 -24.23 -17.59 9.01
CA THR A 366 -23.18 -18.11 8.13
C THR A 366 -22.47 -17.00 7.41
N LEU A 367 -21.15 -17.14 7.30
CA LEU A 367 -20.29 -16.25 6.51
C LEU A 367 -19.41 -17.06 5.55
N THR A 368 -19.09 -16.48 4.40
CA THR A 368 -18.08 -17.01 3.47
C THR A 368 -16.68 -16.69 3.96
N LEU A 369 -15.66 -17.42 3.47
CA LEU A 369 -14.26 -17.09 3.77
C LEU A 369 -13.92 -15.65 3.35
N ARG A 370 -14.39 -15.20 2.19
CA ARG A 370 -14.17 -13.83 1.71
C ARG A 370 -14.78 -12.77 2.65
N GLU A 371 -15.98 -13.00 3.17
CA GLU A 371 -16.62 -12.10 4.14
C GLU A 371 -15.84 -12.09 5.46
N MET A 372 -15.39 -13.26 5.95
CA MET A 372 -14.57 -13.37 7.16
C MET A 372 -13.21 -12.65 6.99
N GLN A 373 -12.56 -12.82 5.85
CA GLN A 373 -11.30 -12.08 5.55
C GLN A 373 -11.54 -10.57 5.55
N SER A 374 -12.64 -10.13 4.97
CA SER A 374 -13.01 -8.72 4.91
C SER A 374 -13.25 -8.12 6.30
N VAL A 375 -13.99 -8.82 7.18
CA VAL A 375 -14.25 -8.35 8.54
C VAL A 375 -13.01 -8.44 9.42
N ALA A 376 -12.22 -9.51 9.28
CA ALA A 376 -10.96 -9.67 10.03
C ALA A 376 -9.99 -8.50 9.75
N GLY A 377 -9.81 -8.13 8.48
CA GLY A 377 -8.98 -6.98 8.11
C GLY A 377 -9.49 -5.65 8.70
N ARG A 378 -10.81 -5.43 8.77
CA ARG A 378 -11.38 -4.26 9.43
C ARG A 378 -11.21 -4.30 10.94
N MET A 379 -11.46 -5.43 11.60
CA MET A 379 -11.23 -5.61 13.03
C MET A 379 -9.76 -5.38 13.37
N GLN A 380 -8.83 -5.92 12.57
CA GLN A 380 -7.40 -5.71 12.75
C GLN A 380 -7.04 -4.22 12.73
N ARG A 381 -7.70 -3.44 11.88
CA ARG A 381 -7.54 -1.99 11.86
C ARG A 381 -8.16 -1.32 13.09
N CYS A 382 -9.34 -1.77 13.54
CA CYS A 382 -9.99 -1.25 14.75
C CYS A 382 -9.16 -1.49 16.01
N ILE A 383 -8.50 -2.63 16.11
CA ILE A 383 -7.64 -2.98 17.25
C ILE A 383 -6.55 -1.93 17.49
N MET A 384 -6.11 -1.23 16.45
CA MET A 384 -5.14 -0.15 16.60
C MET A 384 -5.67 1.02 17.45
N THR A 385 -6.99 1.16 17.60
CA THR A 385 -7.64 2.19 18.44
C THR A 385 -8.10 1.64 19.80
N PHE A 386 -7.86 0.37 20.06
CA PHE A 386 -8.23 -0.28 21.33
C PHE A 386 -7.03 -0.35 22.29
N PRO A 387 -7.28 -0.63 23.58
CA PRO A 387 -6.20 -0.91 24.52
C PRO A 387 -5.31 -2.07 24.06
N PRO A 388 -4.05 -2.11 24.51
CA PRO A 388 -3.17 -3.24 24.24
C PRO A 388 -3.83 -4.57 24.62
N GLY A 389 -3.61 -5.60 23.82
CA GLY A 389 -4.19 -6.92 24.06
C GLY A 389 -5.50 -7.20 23.31
N ALA A 390 -6.19 -6.19 22.77
CA ALA A 390 -7.47 -6.39 22.05
C ALA A 390 -7.37 -7.30 20.81
N ALA A 391 -6.17 -7.71 20.41
CA ALA A 391 -5.94 -8.67 19.33
C ALA A 391 -6.62 -10.04 19.60
N PHE A 392 -6.90 -10.38 20.85
CA PHE A 392 -7.63 -11.62 21.20
C PHE A 392 -9.01 -11.70 20.53
N LEU A 393 -9.65 -10.57 20.22
CA LEU A 393 -10.93 -10.51 19.53
C LEU A 393 -10.89 -11.14 18.12
N LEU A 394 -9.70 -11.21 17.51
CA LEU A 394 -9.50 -11.82 16.18
C LEU A 394 -9.30 -13.33 16.23
N VAL A 395 -8.88 -13.88 17.37
CA VAL A 395 -8.50 -15.30 17.47
C VAL A 395 -9.61 -16.25 17.02
N PRO A 396 -10.88 -16.12 17.47
CA PRO A 396 -11.95 -17.00 17.03
C PRO A 396 -12.28 -16.84 15.53
N VAL A 397 -12.12 -15.62 14.98
CA VAL A 397 -12.35 -15.34 13.56
C VAL A 397 -11.32 -16.08 12.71
N PHE A 398 -10.02 -15.96 13.05
CA PHE A 398 -8.95 -16.68 12.35
C PHE A 398 -9.07 -18.20 12.49
N ALA A 399 -9.42 -18.71 13.68
CA ALA A 399 -9.67 -20.12 13.89
C ALA A 399 -10.81 -20.67 13.01
N LEU A 400 -11.84 -19.86 12.75
CA LEU A 400 -12.91 -20.21 11.84
C LEU A 400 -12.47 -20.17 10.38
N MET A 401 -11.69 -19.15 10.00
CA MET A 401 -11.14 -19.00 8.65
C MET A 401 -10.18 -20.12 8.25
N ALA A 402 -9.33 -20.57 9.18
CA ALA A 402 -8.35 -21.63 8.93
C ALA A 402 -8.97 -22.97 8.48
N LYS A 403 -10.26 -23.17 8.71
CA LYS A 403 -11.02 -24.36 8.30
C LYS A 403 -11.61 -24.25 6.88
N LEU A 404 -11.38 -23.15 6.17
CA LEU A 404 -11.92 -22.87 4.85
C LEU A 404 -10.79 -22.70 3.83
N LYS A 405 -11.00 -23.22 2.61
CA LYS A 405 -9.98 -23.21 1.55
C LYS A 405 -10.31 -22.26 0.40
N LEU A 406 -11.59 -22.13 0.05
CA LEU A 406 -12.01 -21.33 -1.10
C LEU A 406 -12.82 -20.11 -0.67
N PRO A 407 -12.70 -18.97 -1.37
CA PRO A 407 -13.35 -17.70 -0.98
C PRO A 407 -14.87 -17.76 -0.79
N HIS A 408 -15.55 -18.64 -1.55
CA HIS A 408 -17.00 -18.83 -1.50
C HIS A 408 -17.46 -19.89 -0.50
N HIS A 409 -16.53 -20.65 0.08
CA HIS A 409 -16.88 -21.63 1.13
C HIS A 409 -17.51 -20.91 2.31
N ARG A 410 -18.68 -21.43 2.75
CA ARG A 410 -19.44 -20.90 3.87
C ARG A 410 -19.26 -21.75 5.12
N ARG A 411 -19.30 -21.10 6.27
CA ARG A 411 -19.29 -21.76 7.56
C ARG A 411 -20.24 -21.07 8.52
N ARG A 412 -20.86 -21.86 9.41
CA ARG A 412 -21.68 -21.33 10.47
C ARG A 412 -20.79 -20.59 11.49
N THR A 413 -21.17 -19.36 11.81
CA THR A 413 -20.53 -18.56 12.87
C THR A 413 -21.00 -19.09 14.22
N ASN A 414 -20.06 -19.39 15.12
CA ASN A 414 -20.39 -19.74 16.48
C ASN A 414 -20.78 -18.51 17.30
N LYS A 415 -21.32 -18.72 18.50
CA LYS A 415 -21.71 -17.64 19.40
C LYS A 415 -20.55 -16.70 19.71
N GLU A 416 -19.36 -17.25 20.00
CA GLU A 416 -18.17 -16.50 20.34
C GLU A 416 -17.75 -15.50 19.25
N VAL A 417 -17.74 -15.91 17.98
CA VAL A 417 -17.43 -15.01 16.85
C VAL A 417 -18.47 -13.90 16.73
N ARG A 418 -19.75 -14.22 16.88
CA ARG A 418 -20.83 -13.22 16.81
C ARG A 418 -20.76 -12.23 17.98
N ASP A 419 -20.47 -12.73 19.18
CA ASP A 419 -20.33 -11.88 20.36
C ASP A 419 -19.09 -10.97 20.23
N ASN A 420 -17.99 -11.46 19.65
CA ASN A 420 -16.80 -10.63 19.37
C ASN A 420 -17.10 -9.53 18.35
N PHE A 421 -17.92 -9.79 17.33
CA PHE A 421 -18.35 -8.74 16.40
C PHE A 421 -19.18 -7.67 17.12
N LYS A 422 -20.17 -8.08 17.93
CA LYS A 422 -20.99 -7.15 18.74
C LYS A 422 -20.14 -6.33 19.70
N TYR A 423 -19.23 -7.01 20.39
CA TYR A 423 -18.34 -6.37 21.36
C TYR A 423 -17.41 -5.36 20.67
N THR A 424 -16.84 -5.72 19.52
CA THR A 424 -16.00 -4.82 18.73
C THR A 424 -16.79 -3.59 18.25
N ALA A 425 -18.01 -3.79 17.75
CA ALA A 425 -18.90 -2.69 17.35
C ALA A 425 -19.24 -1.78 18.55
N GLY A 426 -19.57 -2.38 19.69
CA GLY A 426 -19.85 -1.65 20.94
C GLY A 426 -18.65 -0.81 21.42
N LEU A 427 -17.43 -1.38 21.38
CA LEU A 427 -16.21 -0.64 21.73
C LEU A 427 -15.95 0.53 20.78
N LEU A 428 -16.12 0.32 19.46
CA LEU A 428 -15.97 1.39 18.47
C LEU A 428 -16.94 2.53 18.71
N THR A 429 -18.20 2.21 19.02
CA THR A 429 -19.23 3.20 19.30
C THR A 429 -18.95 3.96 20.61
N ALA A 430 -18.60 3.22 21.68
CA ALA A 430 -18.36 3.81 23.00
C ALA A 430 -17.12 4.72 23.03
N ALA A 431 -16.03 4.31 22.32
CA ALA A 431 -14.79 5.06 22.25
C ALA A 431 -14.72 6.00 21.04
N LEU A 432 -15.77 6.11 20.23
CA LEU A 432 -15.78 6.83 18.94
C LEU A 432 -14.61 6.45 18.02
N GLY A 433 -14.16 5.19 18.07
CA GLY A 433 -13.00 4.72 17.33
C GLY A 433 -11.68 5.38 17.71
N ARG A 434 -11.58 5.93 18.92
CA ARG A 434 -10.39 6.64 19.42
C ARG A 434 -9.62 5.80 20.42
N GLY A 435 -8.30 5.79 20.31
CA GLY A 435 -7.39 5.17 21.26
C GLY A 435 -6.05 5.89 21.35
N TYR A 436 -5.33 5.64 22.41
CA TYR A 436 -3.99 6.20 22.59
C TYR A 436 -2.97 5.43 21.73
N TYR A 437 -2.09 6.15 21.06
CA TYR A 437 -0.97 5.55 20.32
C TYR A 437 0.35 5.64 21.10
N SER A 438 0.41 6.50 22.12
CA SER A 438 1.55 6.63 23.02
C SER A 438 1.06 6.82 24.45
N PHE A 439 1.81 6.28 25.39
CA PHE A 439 1.53 6.36 26.84
C PHE A 439 2.50 7.31 27.56
N ALA A 440 3.23 8.15 26.81
CA ALA A 440 4.19 9.08 27.41
C ALA A 440 3.58 10.01 28.49
N ASN A 441 2.28 10.36 28.35
CA ASN A 441 1.55 11.14 29.34
C ASN A 441 1.18 10.33 30.59
N PHE A 442 1.27 9.02 30.56
CA PHE A 442 0.98 8.15 31.70
C PHE A 442 2.17 7.97 32.65
N ALA A 443 3.33 8.59 32.38
CA ALA A 443 4.47 8.59 33.31
C ALA A 443 4.12 9.14 34.70
N ARG A 444 2.98 9.85 34.84
CA ARG A 444 2.41 10.32 36.11
C ARG A 444 1.18 9.53 36.56
N ALA A 445 0.78 8.50 35.82
CA ALA A 445 -0.32 7.66 36.24
C ALA A 445 0.08 6.92 37.52
N PRO A 446 -0.84 6.81 38.48
CA PRO A 446 -0.57 6.02 39.67
C PRO A 446 -0.26 4.57 39.29
N PRO A 447 0.67 3.92 39.98
CA PRO A 447 1.02 2.55 39.67
C PRO A 447 -0.22 1.65 39.73
N VAL A 448 -0.35 0.77 38.74
CA VAL A 448 -1.40 -0.24 38.67
C VAL A 448 -0.73 -1.60 38.88
N TRP A 449 -1.17 -2.30 39.90
CA TRP A 449 -0.74 -3.68 40.14
C TRP A 449 -1.70 -4.63 39.42
N THR A 450 -1.16 -5.56 38.68
CA THR A 450 -1.94 -6.62 38.01
C THR A 450 -1.53 -7.97 38.60
N ASP A 451 -2.51 -8.80 38.84
CA ASP A 451 -2.30 -10.20 39.25
C ASP A 451 -3.07 -11.10 38.27
N ALA A 452 -2.44 -12.20 37.90
CA ALA A 452 -3.04 -13.23 37.08
C ALA A 452 -3.08 -14.53 37.87
N SER A 453 -4.24 -15.15 37.94
CA SER A 453 -4.41 -16.41 38.64
C SER A 453 -4.96 -17.50 37.70
N LYS A 454 -4.54 -18.75 37.92
CA LYS A 454 -5.06 -19.92 37.22
C LYS A 454 -5.57 -20.91 38.25
N SER A 455 -6.83 -21.29 38.16
CA SER A 455 -7.43 -22.32 39.01
C SER A 455 -8.44 -23.14 38.23
N GLY A 456 -8.38 -24.47 38.35
CA GLY A 456 -9.37 -25.38 37.79
C GLY A 456 -9.57 -25.29 36.28
N GLY A 457 -8.50 -24.98 35.51
CA GLY A 457 -8.59 -24.82 34.05
C GLY A 457 -9.00 -23.42 33.56
N TYR A 458 -9.21 -22.50 34.49
CA TYR A 458 -9.53 -21.09 34.18
C TYR A 458 -8.34 -20.19 34.53
N ALA A 459 -8.08 -19.20 33.67
CA ALA A 459 -7.13 -18.14 33.97
C ALA A 459 -7.92 -16.84 34.18
N GLY A 460 -7.59 -16.11 35.24
CA GLY A 460 -8.20 -14.83 35.58
C GLY A 460 -7.12 -13.78 35.84
N GLY A 461 -7.38 -12.53 35.57
CA GLY A 461 -6.52 -11.41 35.92
C GLY A 461 -7.28 -10.36 36.70
N GLY A 462 -6.62 -9.75 37.65
CA GLY A 462 -7.13 -8.62 38.43
C GLY A 462 -6.17 -7.45 38.36
N PHE A 463 -6.65 -6.25 38.60
CA PHE A 463 -5.80 -5.07 38.75
C PHE A 463 -6.25 -4.18 39.92
N VAL A 464 -5.29 -3.51 40.54
CA VAL A 464 -5.53 -2.54 41.60
C VAL A 464 -4.82 -1.23 41.23
N SER A 465 -5.55 -0.14 41.22
CA SER A 465 -4.98 1.20 41.01
C SER A 465 -4.68 1.88 42.34
N ALA A 466 -3.54 2.58 42.45
CA ALA A 466 -3.16 3.33 43.64
C ALA A 466 -4.18 4.41 44.05
N ASP A 467 -4.93 4.97 43.10
CA ASP A 467 -5.97 5.97 43.40
C ASP A 467 -7.14 5.43 44.23
N GLN A 468 -7.39 4.11 44.17
CA GLN A 468 -8.41 3.46 45.01
C GLN A 468 -7.97 3.30 46.46
N GLN A 469 -6.66 3.39 46.75
CA GLN A 469 -6.14 3.33 48.12
C GLN A 469 -6.22 4.68 48.86
N ARG A 470 -6.28 5.79 48.15
CA ARG A 470 -6.35 7.16 48.73
C ARG A 470 -7.74 7.60 49.22
N THR A 471 -8.77 6.91 48.79
CA THR A 471 -10.13 7.26 49.24
C THR A 471 -10.53 6.44 50.47
N ARG A 472 -10.17 6.96 51.63
CA ARG A 472 -10.70 6.67 52.97
C ARG A 472 -10.39 5.31 53.58
N GLY A 473 -9.91 5.31 54.80
CA GLY A 473 -9.68 4.25 55.75
C GLY A 473 -10.83 3.22 56.02
N MET A 474 -11.58 2.86 55.03
CA MET A 474 -12.44 1.70 54.96
C MET A 474 -11.77 0.63 54.10
N ARG A 475 -11.48 -0.51 54.70
CA ARG A 475 -11.08 -1.74 53.98
C ARG A 475 -12.18 -2.11 52.97
N LYS A 476 -12.18 -1.51 51.81
CA LYS A 476 -12.93 -2.03 50.68
C LYS A 476 -12.07 -3.16 50.08
N LYS A 477 -12.65 -4.35 50.04
CA LYS A 477 -12.08 -5.49 49.31
C LYS A 477 -11.70 -4.99 47.90
N PRO A 478 -10.50 -5.33 47.40
CA PRO A 478 -10.12 -4.99 46.03
C PRO A 478 -11.19 -5.50 45.08
N TYR A 479 -11.53 -4.66 44.10
CA TYR A 479 -12.49 -5.02 43.04
C TYR A 479 -11.78 -6.06 42.16
N TYR A 480 -12.06 -7.33 42.36
CA TYR A 480 -11.63 -8.38 41.45
C TYR A 480 -12.62 -8.43 40.29
N ASN A 481 -12.21 -7.93 39.13
CA ASN A 481 -12.91 -8.26 37.92
C ASN A 481 -12.29 -9.54 37.37
N ALA A 482 -12.82 -10.66 37.78
CA ALA A 482 -12.41 -11.98 37.27
C ALA A 482 -13.01 -12.16 35.89
N ASN A 483 -12.34 -11.62 34.88
CA ASN A 483 -12.65 -11.96 33.51
C ASN A 483 -12.04 -13.33 33.20
N HIS A 484 -12.87 -14.29 32.90
CA HIS A 484 -12.44 -15.60 32.40
C HIS A 484 -11.80 -15.44 31.03
N TRP A 485 -10.50 -15.65 30.96
CA TRP A 485 -9.76 -15.67 29.70
C TRP A 485 -10.04 -16.98 28.95
N PRO A 486 -10.26 -16.96 27.62
CA PRO A 486 -10.34 -18.20 26.87
C PRO A 486 -9.02 -18.98 26.95
N PRO A 487 -9.07 -20.33 26.91
CA PRO A 487 -7.91 -21.21 27.14
C PRO A 487 -6.67 -20.94 26.27
N VAL A 488 -6.87 -20.24 25.12
CA VAL A 488 -5.83 -19.93 24.15
C VAL A 488 -4.86 -18.82 24.63
N CYS A 489 -5.22 -18.06 25.66
CA CYS A 489 -4.38 -16.97 26.20
C CYS A 489 -3.51 -17.42 27.39
N GLN A 490 -3.35 -18.72 27.62
CA GLN A 490 -2.51 -19.23 28.68
C GLN A 490 -1.04 -19.15 28.24
N THR A 491 -0.34 -18.09 28.62
CA THR A 491 1.13 -18.11 28.62
C THR A 491 1.63 -19.11 29.66
N PRO A 492 2.70 -19.90 29.37
CA PRO A 492 3.33 -20.73 30.37
C PRO A 492 3.71 -19.91 31.61
N ASN A 493 3.47 -20.43 32.77
CA ASN A 493 3.84 -19.79 34.02
C ASN A 493 5.38 -19.67 34.07
N PRO A 494 5.98 -18.51 34.36
CA PRO A 494 7.43 -18.36 34.41
C PRO A 494 8.11 -19.25 35.48
N THR A 495 7.33 -19.89 36.33
CA THR A 495 7.83 -20.87 37.34
C THR A 495 7.96 -22.29 36.82
N ASP A 496 7.52 -22.60 35.59
CA ASP A 496 7.65 -23.93 34.98
C ASP A 496 8.93 -24.12 34.16
N ALA A 497 9.87 -23.16 34.21
CA ALA A 497 11.19 -23.22 33.61
C ALA A 497 12.23 -23.57 34.71
N ASN A 498 12.28 -24.82 35.12
CA ASN A 498 13.42 -25.49 35.75
C ASN A 498 13.65 -26.82 35.05
#